data_e8f8c11a852864cd54a1cc68abcefb84
#
_entry.id   e8f8c11a852864cd54a1cc68abcefb84
#
_cell.length_a   1.000
_cell.length_b   1.000
_cell.length_c   1.000
_cell.angle_alpha   90.00
_cell.angle_beta   90.00
_cell.angle_gamma   90.00
#
_symmetry.space_group_name_H-M   'P 1'
#
loop_
_entity.id
_entity.type
_entity.pdbx_description
1 polymer ?
#
loop_
_entity_poly.entity_id
_entity_poly.type
_entity_poly.pdbx_seq_one_letter_code
_entity_poly.pdbx_strand_id
1 'polypeptide(L)'
;FGGVYPELASRAHLEAILPTIETVMDRANIDPPDLKAIGVTRGPGLMGSLLVGLSTAQALGLAWDVPTYGINHLRGHIRSVDLEKRRLRFPALILLVSGGHTLLAFCKDQNSFDLLGTTRDDSVGECYDKVARTLGLGMPGGPIIDKIAALGTPSIMFPRPMKKSGYEFSFSGLKSSVARYVETNKDFDTNDVAASFVQACLDVLSTKVLRAIEQV
;
A
#
# COMPACT_ATOMS: atom_id res chain seq x y z
N PHE A 1 -14.58 -11.40 -5.97
CA PHE A 1 -14.79 -10.20 -6.80
C PHE A 1 -13.56 -9.77 -7.61
N GLY A 2 -12.40 -10.34 -7.43
CA GLY A 2 -11.20 -10.06 -8.23
C GLY A 2 -10.56 -8.69 -8.01
N GLY A 3 -10.89 -7.98 -6.94
CA GLY A 3 -10.41 -6.65 -6.58
C GLY A 3 -11.37 -5.96 -5.62
N VAL A 4 -11.02 -4.74 -5.22
CA VAL A 4 -11.90 -3.92 -4.37
C VAL A 4 -13.11 -3.45 -5.18
N TYR A 5 -14.31 -3.69 -4.65
CA TYR A 5 -15.56 -3.17 -5.21
C TYR A 5 -15.99 -1.96 -4.35
N PRO A 6 -15.80 -0.71 -4.83
CA PRO A 6 -15.90 0.49 -3.98
C PRO A 6 -17.23 0.64 -3.26
N GLU A 7 -18.34 0.32 -3.92
CA GLU A 7 -19.68 0.42 -3.32
C GLU A 7 -19.89 -0.61 -2.22
N LEU A 8 -19.51 -1.87 -2.45
CA LEU A 8 -19.60 -2.92 -1.42
C LEU A 8 -18.72 -2.61 -0.22
N ALA A 9 -17.50 -2.11 -0.49
CA ALA A 9 -16.59 -1.68 0.56
C ALA A 9 -17.20 -0.57 1.43
N SER A 10 -17.82 0.44 0.82
CA SER A 10 -18.48 1.54 1.56
C SER A 10 -19.63 1.05 2.43
N ARG A 11 -20.45 0.13 1.93
CA ARG A 11 -21.56 -0.47 2.68
C ARG A 11 -21.06 -1.29 3.87
N ALA A 12 -20.04 -2.12 3.65
CA ALA A 12 -19.41 -2.88 4.72
C ALA A 12 -18.78 -1.96 5.80
N HIS A 13 -18.17 -0.85 5.40
CA HIS A 13 -17.68 0.16 6.35
C HIS A 13 -18.80 0.77 7.18
N LEU A 14 -19.93 1.11 6.55
CA LEU A 14 -21.09 1.69 7.26
C LEU A 14 -21.62 0.76 8.34
N GLU A 15 -21.70 -0.53 8.04
CA GLU A 15 -22.19 -1.55 9.00
C GLU A 15 -21.19 -1.82 10.14
N ALA A 16 -19.88 -1.78 9.84
CA ALA A 16 -18.85 -2.19 10.78
C ALA A 16 -18.30 -1.06 11.66
N ILE A 17 -18.44 0.22 11.28
CA ILE A 17 -17.67 1.30 11.90
C ILE A 17 -18.02 1.52 13.36
N LEU A 18 -19.32 1.61 13.71
CA LEU A 18 -19.74 1.83 15.09
C LEU A 18 -19.43 0.62 15.99
N PRO A 19 -19.79 -0.62 15.64
CA PRO A 19 -19.40 -1.80 16.44
C PRO A 19 -17.89 -1.93 16.63
N THR A 20 -17.10 -1.52 15.63
CA THR A 20 -15.64 -1.53 15.76
C THR A 20 -15.15 -0.49 16.77
N ILE A 21 -15.70 0.74 16.72
CA ILE A 21 -15.35 1.81 17.67
C ILE A 21 -15.72 1.38 19.10
N GLU A 22 -16.93 0.90 19.33
CA GLU A 22 -17.37 0.38 20.63
C GLU A 22 -16.43 -0.70 21.14
N THR A 23 -16.14 -1.71 20.33
CA THR A 23 -15.21 -2.79 20.71
C THR A 23 -13.81 -2.27 21.09
N VAL A 24 -13.30 -1.27 20.38
CA VAL A 24 -11.97 -0.70 20.65
C VAL A 24 -11.98 0.09 21.96
N MET A 25 -13.00 0.89 22.21
CA MET A 25 -13.16 1.66 23.45
C MET A 25 -13.30 0.74 24.67
N ASP A 26 -14.12 -0.29 24.56
CA ASP A 26 -14.27 -1.32 25.62
C ASP A 26 -12.93 -2.02 25.94
N ARG A 27 -12.20 -2.45 24.89
CA ARG A 27 -10.88 -3.09 25.08
C ARG A 27 -9.83 -2.17 25.70
N ALA A 28 -9.90 -0.88 25.37
CA ALA A 28 -9.00 0.12 25.93
C ALA A 28 -9.45 0.58 27.33
N ASN A 29 -10.66 0.21 27.74
CA ASN A 29 -11.30 0.68 28.98
C ASN A 29 -11.33 2.22 29.09
N ILE A 30 -11.78 2.86 28.01
CA ILE A 30 -11.91 4.33 27.89
C ILE A 30 -13.33 4.72 27.50
N ASP A 31 -13.78 5.86 27.99
CA ASP A 31 -15.03 6.49 27.66
C ASP A 31 -14.84 7.77 26.83
N PRO A 32 -15.89 8.29 26.15
CA PRO A 32 -15.77 9.51 25.34
C PRO A 32 -15.07 10.70 26.02
N PRO A 33 -15.29 10.99 27.34
CA PRO A 33 -14.59 12.07 28.01
C PRO A 33 -13.08 11.90 28.13
N ASP A 34 -12.55 10.67 27.98
CA ASP A 34 -11.10 10.40 28.04
C ASP A 34 -10.40 10.75 26.70
N LEU A 35 -11.18 10.93 25.63
CA LEU A 35 -10.65 11.23 24.30
C LEU A 35 -10.24 12.69 24.20
N LYS A 36 -9.02 12.90 23.70
CA LYS A 36 -8.48 14.25 23.44
C LYS A 36 -8.73 14.70 22.00
N ALA A 37 -8.90 13.78 21.09
CA ALA A 37 -9.11 14.05 19.67
C ALA A 37 -9.60 12.80 18.92
N ILE A 38 -10.28 13.02 17.80
CA ILE A 38 -10.62 12.00 16.81
C ILE A 38 -9.82 12.27 15.56
N GLY A 39 -8.95 11.35 15.16
CA GLY A 39 -8.24 11.37 13.87
C GLY A 39 -9.00 10.55 12.83
N VAL A 40 -9.26 11.12 11.66
CA VAL A 40 -9.94 10.43 10.57
C VAL A 40 -9.23 10.63 9.24
N THR A 41 -9.09 9.57 8.44
CA THR A 41 -8.49 9.68 7.11
C THR A 41 -9.38 10.53 6.20
N ARG A 42 -8.81 11.65 5.69
CA ARG A 42 -9.52 12.53 4.74
C ARG A 42 -9.14 12.29 3.27
N GLY A 43 -8.15 11.47 3.01
CA GLY A 43 -7.61 11.14 1.69
C GLY A 43 -6.10 10.89 1.69
N PRO A 44 -5.58 10.34 0.58
CA PRO A 44 -6.32 9.73 -0.53
C PRO A 44 -7.03 8.43 -0.13
N GLY A 45 -8.00 8.01 -0.94
CA GLY A 45 -8.77 6.77 -0.75
C GLY A 45 -10.06 6.76 -1.57
N LEU A 46 -10.81 5.66 -1.46
CA LEU A 46 -12.10 5.51 -2.14
C LEU A 46 -13.14 6.46 -1.51
N MET A 47 -13.73 7.32 -2.32
CA MET A 47 -14.62 8.40 -1.90
C MET A 47 -15.73 7.91 -0.95
N GLY A 48 -16.45 6.84 -1.31
CA GLY A 48 -17.53 6.30 -0.49
C GLY A 48 -17.06 5.85 0.90
N SER A 49 -15.94 5.14 0.99
CA SER A 49 -15.36 4.70 2.27
C SER A 49 -14.83 5.88 3.09
N LEU A 50 -14.22 6.88 2.44
CA LEU A 50 -13.78 8.11 3.12
C LEU A 50 -14.96 8.88 3.70
N LEU A 51 -16.06 9.02 2.96
CA LEU A 51 -17.27 9.71 3.43
C LEU A 51 -17.88 9.04 4.65
N VAL A 52 -17.94 7.71 4.69
CA VAL A 52 -18.43 6.97 5.88
C VAL A 52 -17.57 7.34 7.10
N GLY A 53 -16.25 7.24 6.99
CA GLY A 53 -15.34 7.57 8.09
C GLY A 53 -15.42 9.04 8.51
N LEU A 54 -15.42 9.98 7.57
CA LEU A 54 -15.48 11.42 7.84
C LEU A 54 -16.80 11.81 8.52
N SER A 55 -17.94 11.35 7.99
CA SER A 55 -19.26 11.66 8.57
C SER A 55 -19.41 11.08 9.98
N THR A 56 -18.95 9.84 10.19
CA THR A 56 -18.98 9.21 11.53
C THR A 56 -18.09 9.98 12.50
N ALA A 57 -16.86 10.32 12.12
CA ALA A 57 -15.94 11.06 12.99
C ALA A 57 -16.47 12.46 13.34
N GLN A 58 -17.10 13.16 12.39
CA GLN A 58 -17.72 14.46 12.62
C GLN A 58 -18.93 14.34 13.56
N ALA A 59 -19.79 13.34 13.37
CA ALA A 59 -20.95 13.11 14.22
C ALA A 59 -20.53 12.77 15.66
N LEU A 60 -19.55 11.87 15.83
CA LEU A 60 -19.01 11.52 17.15
C LEU A 60 -18.29 12.70 17.81
N GLY A 61 -17.50 13.45 17.04
CA GLY A 61 -16.82 14.65 17.55
C GLY A 61 -17.80 15.69 18.09
N LEU A 62 -18.92 15.87 17.40
CA LEU A 62 -20.00 16.76 17.85
C LEU A 62 -20.74 16.19 19.08
N ALA A 63 -21.08 14.91 19.07
CA ALA A 63 -21.84 14.28 20.16
C ALA A 63 -21.02 14.17 21.46
N TRP A 64 -19.71 14.00 21.35
CA TRP A 64 -18.81 13.80 22.50
C TRP A 64 -18.03 15.08 22.89
N ASP A 65 -18.25 16.18 22.18
CA ASP A 65 -17.48 17.43 22.32
C ASP A 65 -15.97 17.23 22.20
N VAL A 66 -15.55 16.43 21.21
CA VAL A 66 -14.15 16.05 20.97
C VAL A 66 -13.68 16.60 19.61
N PRO A 67 -12.54 17.31 19.54
CA PRO A 67 -12.04 17.87 18.29
C PRO A 67 -11.69 16.79 17.27
N THR A 68 -12.09 17.00 16.02
CA THR A 68 -11.85 16.06 14.90
C THR A 68 -10.81 16.60 13.94
N TYR A 69 -9.82 15.75 13.59
CA TYR A 69 -8.71 16.08 12.69
C TYR A 69 -8.68 15.19 11.45
N GLY A 70 -8.65 15.82 10.28
CA GLY A 70 -8.46 15.12 9.01
C GLY A 70 -7.00 14.73 8.78
N ILE A 71 -6.73 13.44 8.69
CA ILE A 71 -5.39 12.86 8.52
C ILE A 71 -5.17 12.45 7.06
N ASN A 72 -3.99 12.76 6.52
CA ASN A 72 -3.58 12.23 5.22
C ASN A 72 -3.15 10.76 5.36
N HIS A 73 -3.77 9.88 4.56
CA HIS A 73 -3.53 8.44 4.59
C HIS A 73 -2.05 8.05 4.39
N LEU A 74 -1.37 8.69 3.44
CA LEU A 74 0.04 8.41 3.15
C LEU A 74 0.95 8.84 4.30
N ARG A 75 0.65 9.99 4.93
CA ARG A 75 1.35 10.40 6.16
C ARG A 75 1.09 9.43 7.31
N GLY A 76 -0.10 8.87 7.40
CA GLY A 76 -0.41 7.79 8.36
C GLY A 76 0.49 6.57 8.15
N HIS A 77 0.65 6.12 6.91
CA HIS A 77 1.57 5.03 6.57
C HIS A 77 3.03 5.35 6.95
N ILE A 78 3.51 6.54 6.63
CA ILE A 78 4.88 6.96 6.97
C ILE A 78 5.09 6.96 8.50
N ARG A 79 4.14 7.50 9.23
CA ARG A 79 4.21 7.60 10.70
C ARG A 79 3.93 6.28 11.42
N SER A 80 3.43 5.24 10.75
CA SER A 80 3.23 3.91 11.34
C SER A 80 4.54 3.30 11.87
N VAL A 81 5.69 3.69 11.31
CA VAL A 81 7.02 3.30 11.82
C VAL A 81 7.25 3.74 13.27
N ASP A 82 6.61 4.84 13.71
CA ASP A 82 6.73 5.34 15.08
C ASP A 82 6.00 4.46 16.12
N LEU A 83 5.14 3.53 15.68
CA LEU A 83 4.52 2.53 16.54
C LEU A 83 5.51 1.44 16.95
N GLU A 84 6.59 1.30 16.21
CA GLU A 84 7.72 0.43 16.55
C GLU A 84 8.59 1.09 17.64
N LYS A 85 9.52 0.31 18.23
CA LYS A 85 10.49 0.83 19.20
C LYS A 85 11.46 1.87 18.63
N ARG A 86 11.57 1.95 17.31
CA ARG A 86 12.44 2.89 16.58
C ARG A 86 11.59 3.99 15.96
N ARG A 87 11.76 5.22 16.44
CA ARG A 87 11.13 6.39 15.82
C ARG A 87 11.81 6.75 14.51
N LEU A 88 11.01 7.21 13.55
CA LEU A 88 11.53 7.77 12.30
C LEU A 88 12.45 8.95 12.59
N ARG A 89 13.67 8.90 12.04
CA ARG A 89 14.65 9.99 12.13
C ARG A 89 14.68 10.75 10.81
N PHE A 90 14.92 12.03 10.87
CA PHE A 90 15.00 12.92 9.72
C PHE A 90 16.42 13.47 9.53
N PRO A 91 16.85 13.75 8.27
CA PRO A 91 16.09 13.54 7.03
C PRO A 91 15.91 12.06 6.72
N ALA A 92 14.83 11.72 5.99
CA ALA A 92 14.48 10.35 5.65
C ALA A 92 14.02 10.22 4.19
N LEU A 93 14.51 9.19 3.51
CA LEU A 93 13.97 8.74 2.24
C LEU A 93 12.95 7.64 2.51
N ILE A 94 11.74 7.80 2.00
CA ILE A 94 10.61 6.91 2.24
C ILE A 94 10.22 6.21 0.95
N LEU A 95 10.36 4.89 0.93
CA LEU A 95 9.72 4.05 -0.08
C LEU A 95 8.45 3.45 0.53
N LEU A 96 7.29 3.92 0.07
CA LEU A 96 6.00 3.38 0.48
C LEU A 96 5.51 2.40 -0.57
N VAL A 97 5.30 1.16 -0.16
CA VAL A 97 4.85 0.05 -0.99
C VAL A 97 3.65 -0.60 -0.32
N SER A 98 2.51 -0.61 -1.01
CA SER A 98 1.27 -1.21 -0.51
C SER A 98 0.42 -1.74 -1.67
N GLY A 99 -0.75 -2.32 -1.35
CA GLY A 99 -1.73 -2.74 -2.35
C GLY A 99 -2.30 -1.60 -3.19
N GLY A 100 -2.35 -0.37 -2.66
CA GLY A 100 -2.90 0.80 -3.36
C GLY A 100 -1.86 1.84 -3.80
N HIS A 101 -0.66 1.82 -3.23
CA HIS A 101 0.33 2.88 -3.45
C HIS A 101 1.74 2.32 -3.66
N THR A 102 2.46 2.94 -4.58
CA THR A 102 3.92 2.80 -4.72
C THR A 102 4.47 4.18 -4.97
N LEU A 103 5.23 4.72 -4.02
CA LEU A 103 5.81 6.05 -4.12
C LEU A 103 7.16 6.14 -3.41
N LEU A 104 7.96 7.10 -3.85
CA LEU A 104 9.22 7.50 -3.24
C LEU A 104 9.10 8.97 -2.82
N ALA A 105 9.42 9.27 -1.58
CA ALA A 105 9.34 10.63 -1.03
C ALA A 105 10.56 10.94 -0.18
N PHE A 106 10.93 12.21 -0.10
CA PHE A 106 11.95 12.72 0.80
C PHE A 106 11.33 13.62 1.86
N CYS A 107 11.64 13.34 3.12
CA CYS A 107 11.19 14.10 4.27
C CYS A 107 12.40 14.73 4.96
N LYS A 108 12.53 16.04 4.89
CA LYS A 108 13.59 16.79 5.61
C LYS A 108 13.36 16.80 7.11
N ASP A 109 12.10 16.88 7.51
CA ASP A 109 11.62 16.92 8.88
C ASP A 109 10.22 16.28 8.97
N GLN A 110 9.63 16.28 10.16
CA GLN A 110 8.31 15.67 10.40
C GLN A 110 7.14 16.35 9.66
N ASN A 111 7.31 17.58 9.18
CA ASN A 111 6.27 18.37 8.51
C ASN A 111 6.46 18.42 6.99
N SER A 112 7.68 18.14 6.50
CA SER A 112 8.00 18.14 5.08
C SER A 112 7.68 16.78 4.44
N PHE A 113 7.21 16.83 3.19
CA PHE A 113 6.92 15.65 2.38
C PHE A 113 7.08 16.03 0.91
N ASP A 114 8.27 15.80 0.39
CA ASP A 114 8.59 16.06 -1.00
C ASP A 114 8.42 14.76 -1.80
N LEU A 115 7.34 14.67 -2.58
CA LEU A 115 7.07 13.51 -3.43
C LEU A 115 8.06 13.51 -4.61
N LEU A 116 8.97 12.54 -4.65
CA LEU A 116 9.93 12.38 -5.73
C LEU A 116 9.32 11.66 -6.93
N GLY A 117 8.56 10.60 -6.69
CA GLY A 117 7.88 9.83 -7.72
C GLY A 117 6.81 8.90 -7.18
N THR A 118 5.87 8.56 -8.03
CA THR A 118 4.79 7.62 -7.75
C THR A 118 4.60 6.67 -8.93
N THR A 119 3.82 5.62 -8.74
CA THR A 119 3.45 4.77 -9.88
C THR A 119 2.52 5.51 -10.83
N ARG A 120 2.70 5.27 -12.13
CA ARG A 120 1.85 5.82 -13.21
C ARG A 120 0.67 4.90 -13.57
N ASP A 121 0.68 3.68 -13.06
CA ASP A 121 -0.32 2.66 -13.35
C ASP A 121 -0.58 1.80 -12.10
N ASP A 122 -0.45 0.48 -12.20
CA ASP A 122 -0.63 -0.42 -11.05
C ASP A 122 0.40 -0.10 -9.94
N SER A 123 -0.03 -0.15 -8.67
CA SER A 123 0.93 -0.25 -7.56
C SER A 123 1.65 -1.60 -7.61
N VAL A 124 2.81 -1.71 -6.96
CA VAL A 124 3.51 -2.99 -6.93
C VAL A 124 2.68 -4.07 -6.23
N GLY A 125 1.98 -3.75 -5.14
CA GLY A 125 1.13 -4.70 -4.44
C GLY A 125 -0.06 -5.15 -5.29
N GLU A 126 -0.71 -4.23 -6.01
CA GLU A 126 -1.76 -4.57 -6.99
C GLU A 126 -1.21 -5.47 -8.11
N CYS A 127 0.02 -5.20 -8.56
CA CYS A 127 0.69 -6.03 -9.56
C CYS A 127 0.92 -7.45 -9.03
N TYR A 128 1.38 -7.60 -7.78
CA TYR A 128 1.51 -8.90 -7.10
C TYR A 128 0.18 -9.66 -7.06
N ASP A 129 -0.90 -8.99 -6.65
CA ASP A 129 -2.24 -9.61 -6.60
C ASP A 129 -2.69 -10.09 -7.97
N LYS A 130 -2.47 -9.29 -9.03
CA LYS A 130 -2.82 -9.64 -10.40
C LYS A 130 -1.97 -10.81 -10.94
N VAL A 131 -0.67 -10.83 -10.63
CA VAL A 131 0.22 -11.95 -10.99
C VAL A 131 -0.15 -13.22 -10.24
N ALA A 132 -0.45 -13.13 -8.93
CA ALA A 132 -0.94 -14.29 -8.16
C ALA A 132 -2.18 -14.92 -8.80
N ARG A 133 -3.12 -14.09 -9.24
CA ARG A 133 -4.30 -14.56 -9.97
C ARG A 133 -3.95 -15.23 -11.30
N THR A 134 -3.05 -14.65 -12.07
CA THR A 134 -2.56 -15.23 -13.34
C THR A 134 -1.94 -16.62 -13.12
N LEU A 135 -1.25 -16.82 -12.00
CA LEU A 135 -0.64 -18.08 -11.62
C LEU A 135 -1.61 -19.06 -10.93
N GLY A 136 -2.90 -18.73 -10.79
CA GLY A 136 -3.90 -19.55 -10.12
C GLY A 136 -3.72 -19.64 -8.60
N LEU A 137 -3.02 -18.67 -8.00
CA LEU A 137 -2.77 -18.60 -6.57
C LEU A 137 -3.87 -17.84 -5.83
N GLY A 138 -3.94 -18.02 -4.52
CA GLY A 138 -4.93 -17.33 -3.66
C GLY A 138 -4.63 -15.84 -3.44
N MET A 139 -5.50 -15.21 -2.62
CA MET A 139 -5.40 -13.81 -2.21
C MET A 139 -5.23 -13.70 -0.68
N PRO A 140 -4.48 -12.72 -0.17
CA PRO A 140 -3.70 -11.70 -0.89
C PRO A 140 -2.47 -12.28 -1.59
N GLY A 141 -2.15 -11.77 -2.79
CA GLY A 141 -1.09 -12.31 -3.65
C GLY A 141 0.32 -12.10 -3.12
N GLY A 142 0.60 -10.97 -2.46
CA GLY A 142 1.93 -10.61 -1.98
C GLY A 142 2.61 -11.71 -1.16
N PRO A 143 2.06 -12.10 0.01
CA PRO A 143 2.68 -13.12 0.86
C PRO A 143 2.82 -14.50 0.20
N ILE A 144 1.90 -14.83 -0.72
CA ILE A 144 1.92 -16.11 -1.43
C ILE A 144 3.04 -16.12 -2.45
N ILE A 145 3.15 -15.06 -3.27
CA ILE A 145 4.21 -14.92 -4.28
C ILE A 145 5.58 -14.90 -3.61
N ASP A 146 5.76 -14.14 -2.54
CA ASP A 146 7.06 -14.09 -1.83
C ASP A 146 7.46 -15.46 -1.32
N LYS A 147 6.50 -16.23 -0.78
CA LYS A 147 6.75 -17.58 -0.27
C LYS A 147 7.20 -18.55 -1.37
N ILE A 148 6.52 -18.56 -2.52
CA ILE A 148 6.88 -19.47 -3.62
C ILE A 148 8.12 -18.98 -4.39
N ALA A 149 8.32 -17.68 -4.52
CA ALA A 149 9.52 -17.08 -5.13
C ALA A 149 10.80 -17.49 -4.38
N ALA A 150 10.73 -17.65 -3.07
CA ALA A 150 11.86 -18.14 -2.26
C ALA A 150 12.28 -19.59 -2.60
N LEU A 151 11.42 -20.37 -3.29
CA LEU A 151 11.68 -21.74 -3.71
C LEU A 151 12.13 -21.83 -5.17
N GLY A 152 12.04 -20.74 -5.93
CA GLY A 152 12.36 -20.68 -7.34
C GLY A 152 13.69 -19.98 -7.65
N THR A 153 14.07 -20.04 -8.92
CA THR A 153 15.25 -19.36 -9.47
C THR A 153 14.82 -18.25 -10.42
N PRO A 154 15.33 -17.02 -10.32
CA PRO A 154 14.96 -15.92 -11.22
C PRO A 154 15.61 -16.06 -12.60
N SER A 155 15.19 -17.08 -13.35
CA SER A 155 15.74 -17.47 -14.66
C SER A 155 15.09 -16.76 -15.85
N ILE A 156 13.91 -16.13 -15.65
CA ILE A 156 13.14 -15.51 -16.72
C ILE A 156 13.36 -14.00 -16.75
N MET A 157 13.76 -13.48 -17.91
CA MET A 157 14.05 -12.05 -18.10
C MET A 157 12.74 -11.26 -18.36
N PHE A 158 12.03 -10.87 -17.29
CA PHE A 158 10.91 -9.96 -17.40
C PHE A 158 11.34 -8.49 -17.55
N PRO A 159 10.52 -7.61 -18.12
CA PRO A 159 10.85 -6.19 -18.27
C PRO A 159 10.97 -5.48 -16.91
N ARG A 160 11.80 -4.42 -16.89
CA ARG A 160 11.97 -3.50 -15.75
C ARG A 160 11.48 -2.10 -16.18
N PRO A 161 10.17 -1.86 -16.19
CA PRO A 161 9.63 -0.61 -16.71
C PRO A 161 10.20 0.60 -15.98
N MET A 162 10.47 1.68 -16.71
CA MET A 162 10.97 2.96 -16.21
C MET A 162 12.25 2.91 -15.34
N LYS A 163 12.97 1.78 -15.25
CA LYS A 163 14.17 1.63 -14.40
C LYS A 163 15.23 2.68 -14.69
N LYS A 164 15.43 3.07 -15.95
CA LYS A 164 16.59 3.85 -16.40
C LYS A 164 16.53 5.35 -16.05
N SER A 165 15.35 5.93 -15.80
CA SER A 165 15.20 7.39 -15.63
C SER A 165 14.19 7.76 -14.55
N GLY A 166 14.37 8.94 -13.95
CA GLY A 166 13.45 9.56 -12.98
C GLY A 166 13.19 8.68 -11.75
N TYR A 167 12.13 9.02 -11.02
CA TYR A 167 11.70 8.35 -9.77
C TYR A 167 10.32 7.69 -9.86
N GLU A 168 9.62 7.89 -10.97
CA GLU A 168 8.31 7.30 -11.17
C GLU A 168 8.39 5.80 -11.44
N PHE A 169 7.34 5.08 -11.11
CA PHE A 169 7.22 3.63 -11.26
C PHE A 169 6.16 3.26 -12.30
N SER A 170 6.23 2.05 -12.80
CA SER A 170 5.21 1.41 -13.64
C SER A 170 5.34 -0.09 -13.50
N PHE A 171 4.21 -0.79 -13.32
CA PHE A 171 4.18 -2.25 -13.13
C PHE A 171 3.17 -2.95 -14.05
N SER A 172 2.28 -2.23 -14.73
CA SER A 172 1.27 -2.83 -15.61
C SER A 172 1.90 -3.61 -16.80
N GLY A 173 2.99 -3.08 -17.36
CA GLY A 173 3.75 -3.77 -18.41
C GLY A 173 4.44 -5.04 -17.92
N LEU A 174 4.92 -5.06 -16.68
CA LEU A 174 5.49 -6.25 -16.05
C LEU A 174 4.45 -7.34 -15.87
N LYS A 175 3.29 -7.00 -15.28
CA LYS A 175 2.14 -7.90 -15.14
C LYS A 175 1.74 -8.54 -16.47
N SER A 176 1.59 -7.73 -17.52
CA SER A 176 1.22 -8.20 -18.84
C SER A 176 2.25 -9.13 -19.48
N SER A 177 3.54 -8.88 -19.16
CA SER A 177 4.64 -9.76 -19.62
C SER A 177 4.58 -11.13 -18.92
N VAL A 178 4.29 -11.17 -17.61
CA VAL A 178 4.10 -12.43 -16.89
C VAL A 178 2.91 -13.21 -17.44
N ALA A 179 1.75 -12.54 -17.66
CA ALA A 179 0.57 -13.19 -18.21
C ALA A 179 0.86 -13.82 -19.58
N ARG A 180 1.51 -13.08 -20.48
CA ARG A 180 1.92 -13.58 -21.79
C ARG A 180 2.86 -14.78 -21.69
N TYR A 181 3.83 -14.73 -20.77
CA TYR A 181 4.76 -15.83 -20.57
C TYR A 181 4.04 -17.11 -20.16
N VAL A 182 3.12 -17.04 -19.19
CA VAL A 182 2.30 -18.17 -18.72
C VAL A 182 1.40 -18.71 -19.85
N GLU A 183 0.83 -17.86 -20.68
CA GLU A 183 0.00 -18.27 -21.82
C GLU A 183 0.79 -19.03 -22.89
N THR A 184 2.02 -18.59 -23.16
CA THR A 184 2.84 -19.13 -24.26
C THR A 184 3.72 -20.31 -23.86
N ASN A 185 4.03 -20.50 -22.59
CA ASN A 185 4.88 -21.58 -22.09
C ASN A 185 4.06 -22.51 -21.20
N LYS A 186 3.73 -23.70 -21.69
CA LYS A 186 2.84 -24.64 -20.97
C LYS A 186 3.54 -25.36 -19.82
N ASP A 187 4.85 -25.55 -19.89
CA ASP A 187 5.67 -26.31 -18.94
C ASP A 187 6.53 -25.38 -18.06
N PHE A 188 5.96 -24.23 -17.62
CA PHE A 188 6.67 -23.32 -16.75
C PHE A 188 6.66 -23.78 -15.29
N ASP A 189 7.74 -23.52 -14.56
CA ASP A 189 7.76 -23.65 -13.09
C ASP A 189 7.18 -22.38 -12.47
N THR A 190 6.14 -22.53 -11.65
CA THR A 190 5.46 -21.43 -10.97
C THR A 190 6.38 -20.68 -10.00
N ASN A 191 7.31 -21.40 -9.35
CA ASN A 191 8.26 -20.80 -8.41
C ASN A 191 9.28 -19.94 -9.17
N ASP A 192 9.77 -20.39 -10.33
CA ASP A 192 10.71 -19.64 -11.17
C ASP A 192 10.06 -18.38 -11.77
N VAL A 193 8.80 -18.49 -12.20
CA VAL A 193 8.04 -17.32 -12.66
C VAL A 193 7.87 -16.31 -11.53
N ALA A 194 7.49 -16.76 -10.33
CA ALA A 194 7.35 -15.89 -9.17
C ALA A 194 8.69 -15.26 -8.75
N ALA A 195 9.78 -16.04 -8.69
CA ALA A 195 11.11 -15.54 -8.37
C ALA A 195 11.59 -14.48 -9.37
N SER A 196 11.36 -14.73 -10.67
CA SER A 196 11.74 -13.81 -11.75
C SER A 196 10.92 -12.51 -11.72
N PHE A 197 9.62 -12.61 -11.38
CA PHE A 197 8.75 -11.46 -11.20
C PHE A 197 9.18 -10.61 -10.00
N VAL A 198 9.40 -11.24 -8.84
CA VAL A 198 9.89 -10.57 -7.62
C VAL A 198 11.20 -9.86 -7.89
N GLN A 199 12.16 -10.54 -8.54
CA GLN A 199 13.44 -9.94 -8.92
C GLN A 199 13.26 -8.71 -9.82
N ALA A 200 12.33 -8.76 -10.78
CA ALA A 200 12.05 -7.60 -11.64
C ALA A 200 11.49 -6.40 -10.85
N CYS A 201 10.60 -6.64 -9.90
CA CYS A 201 10.08 -5.60 -9.00
C CYS A 201 11.20 -5.00 -8.13
N LEU A 202 12.02 -5.85 -7.49
CA LEU A 202 13.13 -5.42 -6.64
C LEU A 202 14.15 -4.60 -7.42
N ASP A 203 14.48 -5.00 -8.65
CA ASP A 203 15.40 -4.25 -9.51
C ASP A 203 14.92 -2.82 -9.83
N VAL A 204 13.61 -2.64 -10.03
CA VAL A 204 13.03 -1.31 -10.26
C VAL A 204 13.04 -0.49 -8.97
N LEU A 205 12.54 -1.04 -7.88
CA LEU A 205 12.42 -0.35 -6.59
C LEU A 205 13.80 0.07 -6.07
N SER A 206 14.75 -0.88 -5.98
CA SER A 206 16.10 -0.62 -5.46
C SER A 206 16.87 0.40 -6.30
N THR A 207 16.80 0.32 -7.64
CA THR A 207 17.46 1.28 -8.51
C THR A 207 16.96 2.72 -8.28
N LYS A 208 15.66 2.90 -8.06
CA LYS A 208 15.08 4.23 -7.78
C LYS A 208 15.48 4.76 -6.42
N VAL A 209 15.49 3.90 -5.40
CA VAL A 209 15.93 4.25 -4.04
C VAL A 209 17.41 4.65 -4.06
N LEU A 210 18.28 3.85 -4.65
CA LEU A 210 19.71 4.15 -4.74
C LEU A 210 19.97 5.47 -5.48
N ARG A 211 19.30 5.70 -6.61
CA ARG A 211 19.37 6.99 -7.33
C ARG A 211 18.93 8.16 -6.46
N ALA A 212 17.88 8.00 -5.65
CA ALA A 212 17.43 9.07 -4.76
C ALA A 212 18.45 9.35 -3.65
N ILE A 213 19.08 8.32 -3.08
CA ILE A 213 20.13 8.47 -2.06
C ILE A 213 21.31 9.28 -2.58
N GLU A 214 21.65 9.14 -3.86
CA GLU A 214 22.76 9.89 -4.49
C GLU A 214 22.42 11.37 -4.75
N GLN A 215 21.14 11.77 -4.71
CA GLN A 215 20.69 13.12 -5.11
C GLN A 215 20.08 13.93 -3.95
N VAL A 216 19.76 13.32 -2.81
CA VAL A 216 19.25 13.96 -1.61
C VAL A 216 20.24 13.83 -0.46
#